data_4a1239b5782661036c3e7a6325775208
#
_entry.id   4a1239b5782661036c3e7a6325775208
#
_cell.length_a   1.000
_cell.length_b   1.000
_cell.length_c   1.000
_cell.angle_alpha   90.00
_cell.angle_beta   90.00
_cell.angle_gamma   90.00
#
_symmetry.space_group_name_H-M   'P 1'
#
loop_
_entity.id
_entity.type
_entity.pdbx_description
1 polymer ?
#
loop_
_entity_poly.entity_id
_entity_poly.type
_entity_poly.pdbx_seq_one_letter_code
_entity_poly.pdbx_strand_id
1 'polypeptide(L)'
;MASQGTENGEFSFPKTPTKGRNGLPKIQTRGGKKEDDQICHDDSVPPVKAQTIDELHSLQKKRSVPNTPIKGETQPAFNAISEEGRQKQQLESISASLASLTRETGPKVVRGDPDRKTETPRAQVTHQHRHVHAPTLSTSDSALKFTHILYNLSPAELYEQAIKYEKGSFITSSGALATLSGAKTGRSPRDKRVVRDETTEDELWWGKGSPNIEMDEHTFLVNRERAVDYLCSLDKVYVNDQFLNWDPVHRIKVRIVSARAYHSLFMHNMCIRPTAEELEEFGTPDFTIYNAGMFPCNRYTHYMTSSTSIDLNLGRREMVILGTQYAGEMKKGLFGVMHYLMPKRQILSLHSGCNMGKAGDVALFFGLSGTGKTTLSTDHNRYLIGDDEHCWSENGVSNIEGGCYAKCIDLSKEKEPDIFNAIKFGTVMENVVFDEHTREVDYSDKSVTENTRAAYPIEYIPNAKIPCVGPHPKNVILLACDAFGVLPPVSKLNLAQTMYHFISGYTALVAGTEDGIKEPQATFSACFGAAFIMLHPTKYAAMLAEKMKKHGATGWLVNTG
;
A
#
# COMPACT_ATOMS: atom_id res chain seq x y z
N MET A 1 -15.47 59.97 -37.54
CA MET A 1 -15.84 60.87 -36.45
C MET A 1 -16.06 60.08 -35.18
N ALA A 2 -15.28 60.41 -34.19
CA ALA A 2 -15.43 60.17 -32.75
C ALA A 2 -15.50 58.69 -32.28
N SER A 3 -14.52 58.10 -31.69
CA SER A 3 -13.69 58.29 -30.48
C SER A 3 -14.38 57.83 -29.20
N GLN A 4 -13.57 57.03 -28.42
CA GLN A 4 -13.64 56.76 -26.99
C GLN A 4 -14.51 55.58 -26.56
N GLY A 5 -14.11 54.72 -25.64
CA GLY A 5 -12.98 54.74 -24.72
C GLY A 5 -12.89 53.35 -24.03
N THR A 6 -11.72 53.07 -23.60
CA THR A 6 -11.29 51.94 -22.76
C THR A 6 -11.85 52.09 -21.35
N GLU A 7 -12.36 51.00 -20.75
CA GLU A 7 -12.39 50.91 -19.27
C GLU A 7 -11.92 49.50 -18.84
N ASN A 8 -10.78 49.54 -18.17
CA ASN A 8 -10.24 48.45 -17.39
C ASN A 8 -11.04 48.32 -16.07
N GLY A 9 -11.70 47.18 -15.88
CA GLY A 9 -12.35 46.84 -14.62
C GLY A 9 -11.45 45.94 -13.78
N GLU A 10 -10.67 46.51 -12.86
CA GLU A 10 -10.01 45.79 -11.78
C GLU A 10 -11.06 45.33 -10.77
N PHE A 11 -11.16 44.01 -10.53
CA PHE A 11 -11.93 43.48 -9.42
C PHE A 11 -11.10 43.54 -8.14
N SER A 12 -11.47 44.49 -7.25
CA SER A 12 -10.94 44.57 -5.89
C SER A 12 -11.78 43.75 -4.92
N PHE A 13 -11.11 42.90 -4.13
CA PHE A 13 -11.74 42.21 -2.99
C PHE A 13 -12.00 43.16 -1.83
N PRO A 14 -13.14 43.03 -1.10
CA PRO A 14 -13.42 43.86 0.06
C PRO A 14 -12.52 43.51 1.24
N LYS A 15 -11.90 44.52 1.82
CA LYS A 15 -11.11 44.45 3.06
C LYS A 15 -12.04 44.29 4.26
N THR A 16 -11.74 43.28 5.09
CA THR A 16 -12.34 43.10 6.42
C THR A 16 -11.89 44.21 7.38
N PRO A 17 -12.76 44.72 8.24
CA PRO A 17 -12.40 45.77 9.19
C PRO A 17 -11.72 45.18 10.44
N THR A 18 -10.59 45.78 10.78
CA THR A 18 -9.90 45.62 12.08
C THR A 18 -10.65 46.43 13.17
N LYS A 19 -11.04 45.76 14.25
CA LYS A 19 -11.31 46.36 15.56
C LYS A 19 -10.69 45.46 16.62
N GLY A 20 -9.79 45.89 17.37
CA GLY A 20 -9.67 46.70 18.54
C GLY A 20 -9.72 45.80 19.78
N ARG A 21 -8.56 45.68 20.48
CA ARG A 21 -8.40 45.06 21.83
C ARG A 21 -9.49 45.53 22.80
N ASN A 22 -10.04 44.54 23.57
CA ASN A 22 -10.11 44.67 25.04
C ASN A 22 -10.79 43.44 25.69
N GLY A 23 -10.18 42.98 26.79
CA GLY A 23 -10.88 42.47 27.95
C GLY A 23 -11.12 40.94 28.04
N LEU A 24 -10.15 40.18 28.48
CA LEU A 24 -10.36 38.88 29.14
C LEU A 24 -10.90 39.09 30.57
N PRO A 25 -11.97 38.42 31.01
CA PRO A 25 -12.34 38.39 32.43
C PRO A 25 -11.47 37.37 33.18
N LYS A 26 -10.88 37.82 34.28
CA LYS A 26 -10.21 37.02 35.31
C LYS A 26 -11.25 36.19 36.05
N ILE A 27 -11.09 34.87 36.06
CA ILE A 27 -11.81 33.98 36.98
C ILE A 27 -11.00 33.89 38.26
N GLN A 28 -11.61 34.30 39.37
CA GLN A 28 -11.08 34.21 40.71
C GLN A 28 -11.07 32.76 41.21
N THR A 29 -9.92 32.29 41.65
CA THR A 29 -9.77 31.09 42.45
C THR A 29 -10.28 31.33 43.89
N ARG A 30 -11.28 30.56 44.31
CA ARG A 30 -11.64 30.39 45.72
C ARG A 30 -11.03 29.08 46.21
N GLY A 31 -10.20 29.19 47.22
CA GLY A 31 -9.66 28.04 47.95
C GLY A 31 -10.71 27.36 48.82
N GLY A 32 -10.60 26.07 48.96
CA GLY A 32 -11.39 25.24 49.89
C GLY A 32 -10.84 23.84 49.99
N LYS A 33 -10.17 23.57 51.07
CA LYS A 33 -9.97 22.36 51.87
C LYS A 33 -9.83 21.00 51.18
N LYS A 34 -8.73 20.34 51.57
CA LYS A 34 -8.40 18.92 51.47
C LYS A 34 -9.49 18.06 52.11
N GLU A 35 -9.94 17.04 51.36
CA GLU A 35 -10.37 15.76 51.89
C GLU A 35 -9.81 14.66 50.99
N ASP A 36 -9.14 13.69 51.63
CA ASP A 36 -8.55 12.51 51.01
C ASP A 36 -9.69 11.59 50.54
N ASP A 37 -9.87 11.39 49.24
CA ASP A 37 -10.58 10.27 48.71
C ASP A 37 -9.67 9.54 47.74
N GLN A 38 -9.32 8.31 48.14
CA GLN A 38 -8.62 7.32 47.30
C GLN A 38 -9.55 6.96 46.11
N ILE A 39 -9.30 7.58 44.96
CA ILE A 39 -9.85 7.10 43.71
C ILE A 39 -8.83 6.10 43.15
N CYS A 40 -9.23 4.83 43.11
CA CYS A 40 -8.55 3.81 42.35
C CYS A 40 -8.48 4.27 40.88
N HIS A 41 -7.31 4.68 40.43
CA HIS A 41 -7.01 4.84 39.04
C HIS A 41 -6.97 3.43 38.41
N ASP A 42 -7.99 3.13 37.63
CA ASP A 42 -7.95 2.08 36.66
C ASP A 42 -6.96 2.53 35.58
N ASP A 43 -5.70 2.13 35.75
CA ASP A 43 -4.66 2.30 34.75
C ASP A 43 -5.02 1.39 33.58
N SER A 44 -5.86 1.91 32.68
CA SER A 44 -6.03 1.33 31.36
C SER A 44 -4.66 1.32 30.68
N VAL A 45 -4.05 0.13 30.66
CA VAL A 45 -2.77 -0.14 30.00
C VAL A 45 -2.87 0.42 28.57
N PRO A 46 -1.99 1.36 28.18
CA PRO A 46 -2.00 1.87 26.81
C PRO A 46 -1.82 0.69 25.85
N PRO A 47 -2.42 0.72 24.65
CA PRO A 47 -2.32 -0.37 23.70
C PRO A 47 -0.85 -0.68 23.44
N VAL A 48 -0.44 -1.91 23.72
CA VAL A 48 0.92 -2.38 23.53
C VAL A 48 1.23 -2.33 22.04
N LYS A 49 1.99 -1.32 21.61
CA LYS A 49 2.48 -1.23 20.22
C LYS A 49 3.63 -2.21 20.08
N ALA A 50 3.37 -3.32 19.42
CA ALA A 50 4.42 -4.26 19.06
C ALA A 50 5.44 -3.58 18.14
N GLN A 51 6.74 -3.75 18.42
CA GLN A 51 7.84 -3.17 17.65
C GLN A 51 8.47 -4.16 16.69
N THR A 52 8.17 -5.45 16.86
CA THR A 52 8.72 -6.54 16.05
C THR A 52 7.63 -7.48 15.56
N ILE A 53 7.93 -8.26 14.52
CA ILE A 53 7.04 -9.32 14.02
C ILE A 53 6.79 -10.38 15.09
N ASP A 54 7.81 -10.72 15.89
CA ASP A 54 7.69 -11.71 16.96
C ASP A 54 6.73 -11.25 18.06
N GLU A 55 6.70 -9.95 18.37
CA GLU A 55 5.75 -9.36 19.31
C GLU A 55 4.32 -9.38 18.77
N LEU A 56 4.13 -9.01 17.49
CA LEU A 56 2.84 -9.10 16.80
C LEU A 56 2.33 -10.53 16.76
N HIS A 57 3.20 -11.49 16.44
CA HIS A 57 2.86 -12.90 16.40
C HIS A 57 2.49 -13.45 17.78
N SER A 58 3.18 -13.00 18.85
CA SER A 58 2.84 -13.35 20.23
C SER A 58 1.46 -12.81 20.65
N LEU A 59 1.09 -11.61 20.19
CA LEU A 59 -0.24 -11.03 20.40
C LEU A 59 -1.33 -11.80 19.66
N GLN A 60 -1.05 -12.20 18.43
CA GLN A 60 -1.94 -13.03 17.61
C GLN A 60 -2.20 -14.38 18.27
N LYS A 61 -1.16 -15.08 18.74
CA LYS A 61 -1.26 -16.38 19.44
C LYS A 61 -2.02 -16.32 20.75
N LYS A 62 -1.83 -15.26 21.55
CA LYS A 62 -2.51 -15.13 22.85
C LYS A 62 -4.01 -14.98 22.73
N ARG A 63 -4.53 -14.56 21.59
CA ARG A 63 -5.98 -14.32 21.37
C ARG A 63 -6.70 -15.44 20.66
N SER A 64 -5.99 -16.38 20.05
CA SER A 64 -6.60 -17.54 19.41
C SER A 64 -7.00 -18.67 20.38
N VAL A 65 -6.80 -18.51 21.69
CA VAL A 65 -7.23 -19.50 22.69
C VAL A 65 -8.65 -19.15 23.17
N PRO A 66 -9.64 -20.06 23.07
CA PRO A 66 -10.98 -19.81 23.57
C PRO A 66 -10.98 -19.62 25.09
N ASN A 67 -11.57 -18.54 25.58
CA ASN A 67 -11.86 -18.32 27.00
C ASN A 67 -12.99 -19.25 27.46
N THR A 68 -12.71 -20.52 27.69
CA THR A 68 -13.59 -21.39 28.45
C THR A 68 -13.08 -21.45 29.87
N PRO A 69 -13.86 -21.05 30.89
CA PRO A 69 -13.40 -21.14 32.26
C PRO A 69 -13.45 -22.60 32.71
N ILE A 70 -12.30 -23.24 32.79
CA ILE A 70 -12.16 -24.51 33.51
C ILE A 70 -12.15 -24.18 34.99
N LYS A 71 -13.18 -24.63 35.69
CA LYS A 71 -13.25 -24.54 37.16
C LYS A 71 -12.17 -25.42 37.78
N GLY A 72 -11.30 -24.78 38.56
CA GLY A 72 -10.54 -25.34 39.67
C GLY A 72 -9.22 -25.97 39.28
N GLU A 73 -8.16 -25.13 39.25
CA GLU A 73 -6.85 -25.46 39.82
C GLU A 73 -6.10 -24.14 40.03
N THR A 74 -5.51 -24.01 41.25
CA THR A 74 -4.74 -22.85 41.70
C THR A 74 -3.48 -22.73 40.83
N GLN A 75 -3.37 -21.65 40.08
CA GLN A 75 -2.16 -21.32 39.31
C GLN A 75 -1.01 -20.93 40.28
N PRO A 76 0.22 -21.42 40.04
CA PRO A 76 1.37 -20.92 40.76
C PRO A 76 1.66 -19.47 40.38
N ALA A 77 1.99 -18.66 41.39
CA ALA A 77 2.32 -17.25 41.24
C ALA A 77 3.43 -17.02 40.19
N PHE A 78 3.17 -16.16 39.23
CA PHE A 78 4.20 -15.67 38.30
C PHE A 78 5.27 -14.90 39.11
N ASN A 79 6.47 -15.47 39.21
CA ASN A 79 7.62 -14.74 39.69
C ASN A 79 7.99 -13.67 38.69
N ALA A 80 7.90 -12.41 39.09
CA ALA A 80 8.39 -11.28 38.31
C ALA A 80 9.90 -11.46 38.08
N ILE A 81 10.31 -11.63 36.84
CA ILE A 81 11.72 -11.67 36.45
C ILE A 81 12.30 -10.28 36.74
N SER A 82 13.33 -10.20 37.57
CA SER A 82 14.01 -8.94 37.88
C SER A 82 14.59 -8.29 36.62
N GLU A 83 14.79 -6.98 36.66
CA GLU A 83 15.35 -6.21 35.55
C GLU A 83 16.73 -6.74 35.11
N GLU A 84 17.53 -7.25 36.03
CA GLU A 84 18.78 -7.97 35.75
C GLU A 84 18.57 -9.29 35.01
N GLY A 85 17.48 -10.01 35.29
CA GLY A 85 17.10 -11.22 34.55
C GLY A 85 16.72 -10.94 33.10
N ARG A 86 16.07 -9.80 32.84
CA ARG A 86 15.73 -9.36 31.45
C ARG A 86 16.97 -8.94 30.68
N GLN A 87 17.89 -8.23 31.28
CA GLN A 87 19.16 -7.83 30.66
C GLN A 87 20.02 -9.05 30.34
N LYS A 88 20.04 -10.05 31.23
CA LYS A 88 20.76 -11.31 31.00
C LYS A 88 20.18 -12.11 29.85
N GLN A 89 18.85 -12.21 29.74
CA GLN A 89 18.17 -12.85 28.59
C GLN A 89 18.42 -12.11 27.27
N GLN A 90 18.46 -10.78 27.28
CA GLN A 90 18.80 -10.00 26.11
C GLN A 90 20.25 -10.20 25.68
N LEU A 91 21.19 -10.23 26.60
CA LEU A 91 22.60 -10.51 26.33
C LEU A 91 22.83 -11.93 25.81
N GLU A 92 22.12 -12.92 26.33
CA GLU A 92 22.16 -14.31 25.85
C GLU A 92 21.58 -14.44 24.45
N SER A 93 20.50 -13.72 24.15
CA SER A 93 19.88 -13.67 22.81
C SER A 93 20.83 -13.01 21.79
N ILE A 94 21.48 -11.91 22.16
CA ILE A 94 22.46 -11.22 21.30
C ILE A 94 23.70 -12.11 21.11
N SER A 95 24.18 -12.77 22.15
CA SER A 95 25.31 -13.71 22.10
C SER A 95 25.01 -14.93 21.21
N ALA A 96 23.79 -15.48 21.30
CA ALA A 96 23.35 -16.58 20.43
C ALA A 96 23.25 -16.16 18.96
N SER A 97 22.80 -14.95 18.70
CA SER A 97 22.72 -14.36 17.36
C SER A 97 24.13 -14.10 16.79
N LEU A 98 25.06 -13.59 17.58
CA LEU A 98 26.46 -13.41 17.20
C LEU A 98 27.17 -14.76 16.95
N ALA A 99 26.91 -15.77 17.78
CA ALA A 99 27.48 -17.11 17.60
C ALA A 99 26.95 -17.82 16.35
N SER A 100 25.75 -17.49 15.87
CA SER A 100 25.21 -18.00 14.60
C SER A 100 25.88 -17.35 13.38
N LEU A 101 26.32 -16.09 13.50
CA LEU A 101 27.02 -15.35 12.46
C LEU A 101 28.51 -15.74 12.33
N THR A 102 29.13 -16.34 13.39
CA THR A 102 30.55 -16.72 13.39
C THR A 102 30.81 -18.18 13.10
N ARG A 103 29.77 -19.00 12.81
CA ARG A 103 29.98 -20.37 12.36
C ARG A 103 30.44 -20.36 10.91
N GLU A 104 31.75 -20.49 10.74
CA GLU A 104 32.38 -20.83 9.46
C GLU A 104 31.83 -22.17 8.98
N THR A 105 31.02 -22.13 7.93
CA THR A 105 30.64 -23.32 7.17
C THR A 105 31.73 -23.66 6.16
N GLY A 106 32.80 -24.31 6.62
CA GLY A 106 33.70 -25.01 5.70
C GLY A 106 32.97 -26.20 5.08
N PRO A 107 33.31 -26.60 3.83
CA PRO A 107 32.66 -27.71 3.16
C PRO A 107 32.97 -29.00 3.92
N LYS A 108 31.96 -29.65 4.50
CA LYS A 108 32.08 -31.02 5.04
C LYS A 108 32.21 -31.99 3.88
N VAL A 109 33.42 -32.49 3.69
CA VAL A 109 33.66 -33.67 2.84
C VAL A 109 33.07 -34.88 3.54
N VAL A 110 31.94 -35.37 3.08
CA VAL A 110 31.37 -36.66 3.51
C VAL A 110 32.15 -37.76 2.78
N ARG A 111 33.01 -38.49 3.50
CA ARG A 111 33.59 -39.73 3.02
C ARG A 111 32.48 -40.79 2.99
N GLY A 112 32.20 -41.33 1.83
CA GLY A 112 31.25 -42.41 1.65
C GLY A 112 31.74 -43.71 2.30
N ASP A 113 30.80 -44.40 2.91
CA ASP A 113 30.96 -45.72 3.48
C ASP A 113 30.86 -46.77 2.33
N PRO A 114 31.84 -47.68 2.15
CA PRO A 114 31.90 -48.58 0.97
C PRO A 114 30.96 -49.78 1.02
N ASP A 115 30.10 -49.95 2.05
CA ASP A 115 29.31 -51.18 2.23
C ASP A 115 27.78 -51.00 2.20
N ARG A 116 27.23 -50.18 1.34
CA ARG A 116 25.76 -50.14 1.16
C ARG A 116 25.34 -50.74 -0.18
N LYS A 117 24.78 -51.95 -0.08
CA LYS A 117 24.22 -52.69 -1.21
C LYS A 117 23.09 -51.91 -1.90
N THR A 118 23.17 -51.94 -3.21
CA THR A 118 22.27 -51.39 -4.21
C THR A 118 20.80 -51.75 -4.00
N GLU A 119 19.97 -50.74 -3.70
CA GLU A 119 18.53 -50.79 -3.97
C GLU A 119 18.24 -50.07 -5.30
N THR A 120 17.39 -50.73 -6.09
CA THR A 120 16.94 -50.32 -7.44
C THR A 120 16.43 -48.87 -7.48
N PRO A 121 16.72 -48.11 -8.53
CA PRO A 121 16.35 -46.74 -8.60
C PRO A 121 14.84 -46.58 -8.80
N ARG A 122 14.15 -46.04 -7.82
CA ARG A 122 12.87 -45.39 -8.05
C ARG A 122 13.11 -44.23 -9.01
N ALA A 123 12.35 -44.19 -10.08
CA ALA A 123 12.36 -43.09 -11.04
C ALA A 123 12.21 -41.77 -10.28
N GLN A 124 13.28 -40.99 -10.19
CA GLN A 124 13.25 -39.62 -9.81
C GLN A 124 12.54 -38.88 -10.94
N VAL A 125 11.31 -38.40 -10.68
CA VAL A 125 10.69 -37.41 -11.52
C VAL A 125 11.54 -36.16 -11.33
N THR A 126 12.50 -35.96 -12.20
CA THR A 126 13.21 -34.71 -12.33
C THR A 126 12.21 -33.69 -12.91
N HIS A 127 11.62 -32.88 -12.05
CA HIS A 127 11.04 -31.63 -12.49
C HIS A 127 12.18 -30.84 -13.13
N GLN A 128 12.25 -30.87 -14.45
CA GLN A 128 13.06 -29.90 -15.18
C GLN A 128 12.44 -28.52 -14.93
N HIS A 129 12.92 -27.85 -13.89
CA HIS A 129 12.75 -26.40 -13.82
C HIS A 129 13.45 -25.86 -15.08
N ARG A 130 12.66 -25.34 -16.03
CA ARG A 130 13.20 -24.44 -17.04
C ARG A 130 13.82 -23.29 -16.24
N HIS A 131 15.14 -23.31 -16.09
CA HIS A 131 15.87 -22.15 -15.61
C HIS A 131 15.72 -21.07 -16.70
N VAL A 132 14.70 -20.23 -16.55
CA VAL A 132 14.72 -18.92 -17.20
C VAL A 132 15.96 -18.26 -16.63
N HIS A 133 16.95 -17.97 -17.48
CA HIS A 133 18.17 -17.30 -17.03
C HIS A 133 17.80 -16.07 -16.22
N ALA A 134 18.27 -16.01 -14.96
CA ALA A 134 18.08 -14.82 -14.15
C ALA A 134 18.52 -13.60 -14.97
N PRO A 135 17.67 -12.57 -15.10
CA PRO A 135 18.00 -11.44 -15.95
C PRO A 135 19.31 -10.84 -15.49
N THR A 136 20.16 -10.50 -16.45
CA THR A 136 21.33 -9.66 -16.17
C THR A 136 20.77 -8.35 -15.61
N LEU A 137 20.94 -8.10 -14.31
CA LEU A 137 20.63 -6.81 -13.71
C LEU A 137 21.33 -5.75 -14.55
N SER A 138 20.64 -4.65 -14.85
CA SER A 138 21.04 -3.68 -15.86
C SER A 138 22.50 -3.28 -15.75
N THR A 139 23.10 -2.84 -16.84
CA THR A 139 24.52 -2.44 -16.93
C THR A 139 24.93 -1.33 -15.96
N SER A 140 23.99 -0.54 -15.42
CA SER A 140 24.24 0.41 -14.32
C SER A 140 24.46 -0.27 -12.97
N ASP A 141 23.97 -1.51 -12.80
CA ASP A 141 23.97 -2.27 -11.55
C ASP A 141 24.89 -3.51 -11.64
N SER A 142 25.86 -3.54 -12.53
CA SER A 142 26.80 -4.67 -12.72
C SER A 142 27.60 -5.02 -11.45
N ALA A 143 27.59 -4.14 -10.45
CA ALA A 143 28.20 -4.39 -9.13
C ALA A 143 27.27 -5.13 -8.15
N LEU A 144 25.97 -5.26 -8.44
CA LEU A 144 25.02 -5.95 -7.55
C LEU A 144 25.16 -7.45 -7.68
N LYS A 145 25.56 -8.10 -6.60
CA LYS A 145 25.74 -9.55 -6.52
C LYS A 145 24.86 -10.10 -5.41
N PHE A 146 23.67 -10.54 -5.77
CA PHE A 146 22.82 -11.34 -4.86
C PHE A 146 23.29 -12.79 -4.82
N THR A 147 23.24 -13.41 -3.64
CA THR A 147 23.68 -14.80 -3.44
C THR A 147 22.82 -15.77 -4.24
N HIS A 148 21.49 -15.69 -4.06
CA HIS A 148 20.51 -16.43 -4.85
C HIS A 148 19.36 -15.51 -5.26
N ILE A 149 19.00 -15.55 -6.53
CA ILE A 149 17.85 -14.84 -7.07
C ILE A 149 16.72 -15.84 -7.33
N LEU A 150 15.61 -15.68 -6.63
CA LEU A 150 14.37 -16.40 -6.88
C LEU A 150 13.49 -15.55 -7.78
N TYR A 151 13.47 -15.88 -9.07
CA TYR A 151 12.93 -15.05 -10.13
C TYR A 151 11.54 -15.49 -10.55
N ASN A 152 10.57 -14.57 -10.50
CA ASN A 152 9.18 -14.75 -10.93
C ASN A 152 8.57 -16.09 -10.47
N LEU A 153 8.76 -16.43 -9.19
CA LEU A 153 8.21 -17.66 -8.63
C LEU A 153 6.69 -17.68 -8.74
N SER A 154 6.15 -18.87 -8.95
CA SER A 154 4.70 -19.11 -8.92
C SER A 154 4.12 -18.88 -7.52
N PRO A 155 2.81 -18.62 -7.39
CA PRO A 155 2.16 -18.51 -6.08
C PRO A 155 2.41 -19.72 -5.17
N ALA A 156 2.44 -20.94 -5.69
CA ALA A 156 2.71 -22.14 -4.90
C ALA A 156 4.11 -22.13 -4.29
N GLU A 157 5.13 -21.82 -5.09
CA GLU A 157 6.52 -21.71 -4.62
C GLU A 157 6.67 -20.55 -3.61
N LEU A 158 6.00 -19.43 -3.83
CA LEU A 158 6.02 -18.29 -2.88
C LEU A 158 5.34 -18.66 -1.55
N TYR A 159 4.27 -19.46 -1.56
CA TYR A 159 3.68 -20.01 -0.33
C TYR A 159 4.68 -20.87 0.43
N GLU A 160 5.35 -21.81 -0.23
CA GLU A 160 6.38 -22.66 0.39
C GLU A 160 7.50 -21.81 1.00
N GLN A 161 7.96 -20.77 0.27
CA GLN A 161 8.99 -19.87 0.76
C GLN A 161 8.49 -19.08 1.99
N ALA A 162 7.28 -18.50 1.94
CA ALA A 162 6.73 -17.72 3.04
C ALA A 162 6.52 -18.59 4.30
N ILE A 163 5.91 -19.77 4.16
CA ILE A 163 5.65 -20.68 5.28
C ILE A 163 6.96 -21.16 5.93
N LYS A 164 7.97 -21.47 5.11
CA LYS A 164 9.23 -22.04 5.59
C LYS A 164 10.15 -21.00 6.24
N TYR A 165 10.19 -19.78 5.71
CA TYR A 165 11.22 -18.81 6.06
C TYR A 165 10.70 -17.53 6.73
N GLU A 166 9.39 -17.26 6.68
CA GLU A 166 8.81 -16.05 7.26
C GLU A 166 7.96 -16.40 8.48
N LYS A 167 8.43 -16.01 9.66
CA LYS A 167 7.65 -16.16 10.89
C LYS A 167 6.35 -15.36 10.80
N GLY A 168 5.24 -15.99 11.20
CA GLY A 168 3.93 -15.36 11.16
C GLY A 168 3.22 -15.46 9.81
N SER A 169 3.76 -16.25 8.88
CA SER A 169 3.07 -16.61 7.64
C SER A 169 2.38 -17.98 7.78
N PHE A 170 1.08 -18.04 7.49
CA PHE A 170 0.23 -19.21 7.65
C PHE A 170 -0.76 -19.33 6.49
N ILE A 171 -1.27 -20.55 6.26
CA ILE A 171 -2.38 -20.79 5.35
C ILE A 171 -3.69 -20.75 6.15
N THR A 172 -4.64 -19.94 5.71
CA THR A 172 -5.99 -19.87 6.30
C THR A 172 -6.88 -21.02 5.81
N SER A 173 -8.06 -21.21 6.43
CA SER A 173 -9.05 -22.21 5.99
C SER A 173 -9.52 -22.01 4.55
N SER A 174 -9.52 -20.76 4.05
CA SER A 174 -9.83 -20.44 2.66
C SER A 174 -8.69 -20.75 1.67
N GLY A 175 -7.49 -21.10 2.17
CA GLY A 175 -6.29 -21.33 1.35
C GLY A 175 -5.48 -20.06 1.09
N ALA A 176 -5.87 -18.90 1.60
CA ALA A 176 -5.10 -17.65 1.47
C ALA A 176 -3.85 -17.67 2.37
N LEU A 177 -2.81 -16.94 1.97
CA LEU A 177 -1.61 -16.73 2.79
C LEU A 177 -1.84 -15.57 3.75
N ALA A 178 -1.98 -15.85 5.05
CA ALA A 178 -1.98 -14.82 6.08
C ALA A 178 -0.55 -14.49 6.51
N THR A 179 -0.23 -13.21 6.65
CA THR A 179 1.10 -12.73 7.05
C THR A 179 1.03 -11.42 7.82
N LEU A 180 2.12 -11.06 8.48
CA LEU A 180 2.26 -9.81 9.23
C LEU A 180 3.20 -8.86 8.50
N SER A 181 2.82 -7.59 8.39
CA SER A 181 3.63 -6.53 7.78
C SER A 181 4.58 -5.85 8.77
N GLY A 182 4.80 -6.43 9.95
CA GLY A 182 5.66 -5.87 10.99
C GLY A 182 4.96 -4.76 11.79
N ALA A 183 5.77 -3.88 12.37
CA ALA A 183 5.27 -2.82 13.26
C ALA A 183 4.39 -1.78 12.54
N LYS A 184 4.56 -1.60 11.24
CA LYS A 184 3.74 -0.71 10.43
C LYS A 184 2.70 -1.50 9.65
N THR A 185 1.45 -1.26 9.96
CA THR A 185 0.29 -1.95 9.36
C THR A 185 -0.45 -1.08 8.33
N GLY A 186 0.15 0.05 7.95
CA GLY A 186 -0.37 0.98 6.97
C GLY A 186 0.74 1.82 6.34
N ARG A 187 0.37 2.65 5.36
CA ARG A 187 1.31 3.56 4.70
C ARG A 187 1.85 4.62 5.65
N SER A 188 3.05 5.08 5.36
CA SER A 188 3.75 6.14 6.08
C SER A 188 3.96 7.38 5.21
N PRO A 189 2.93 8.19 4.93
CA PRO A 189 3.06 9.32 4.01
C PRO A 189 4.07 10.38 4.47
N ARG A 190 4.31 10.49 5.78
CA ARG A 190 5.32 11.40 6.34
C ARG A 190 6.76 10.94 6.11
N ASP A 191 6.96 9.67 5.76
CA ASP A 191 8.26 9.06 5.51
C ASP A 191 8.53 8.87 4.01
N LYS A 192 7.59 9.26 3.13
CA LYS A 192 7.76 9.27 1.67
C LYS A 192 8.57 10.49 1.27
N ARG A 193 9.60 10.28 0.47
CA ARG A 193 10.50 11.31 -0.07
C ARG A 193 10.58 11.20 -1.59
N VAL A 194 10.77 12.32 -2.24
CA VAL A 194 11.00 12.38 -3.69
C VAL A 194 12.26 13.19 -3.93
N VAL A 195 13.15 12.69 -4.75
CA VAL A 195 14.37 13.41 -5.10
C VAL A 195 14.01 14.65 -5.92
N ARG A 196 14.52 15.80 -5.45
CA ARG A 196 14.43 17.06 -6.16
C ARG A 196 15.74 17.30 -6.88
N ASP A 197 15.71 17.18 -8.17
CA ASP A 197 16.82 17.35 -9.09
C ASP A 197 16.42 18.23 -10.28
N GLU A 198 17.32 18.44 -11.22
CA GLU A 198 17.09 19.26 -12.42
C GLU A 198 15.88 18.77 -13.25
N THR A 199 15.53 17.48 -13.18
CA THR A 199 14.41 16.90 -13.94
C THR A 199 13.07 17.06 -13.25
N THR A 200 13.06 17.29 -11.93
CA THR A 200 11.87 17.30 -11.09
C THR A 200 11.57 18.66 -10.46
N GLU A 201 12.57 19.55 -10.39
CA GLU A 201 12.47 20.82 -9.68
C GLU A 201 11.31 21.69 -10.18
N ASP A 202 11.17 21.84 -11.49
CA ASP A 202 10.13 22.67 -12.12
C ASP A 202 8.89 21.88 -12.53
N GLU A 203 8.94 20.54 -12.53
CA GLU A 203 7.84 19.71 -13.02
C GLU A 203 6.90 19.27 -11.90
N LEU A 204 7.43 18.88 -10.74
CA LEU A 204 6.64 18.35 -9.66
C LEU A 204 5.96 19.44 -8.85
N TRP A 205 4.89 19.06 -8.20
CA TRP A 205 4.24 19.92 -7.22
C TRP A 205 5.00 19.86 -5.90
N TRP A 206 5.67 20.96 -5.57
CA TRP A 206 6.40 21.16 -4.31
C TRP A 206 5.71 22.18 -3.41
N GLY A 207 6.07 22.19 -2.13
CA GLY A 207 5.67 23.21 -1.17
C GLY A 207 4.32 22.97 -0.51
N LYS A 208 3.64 24.05 -0.13
CA LYS A 208 2.44 24.00 0.71
C LYS A 208 1.31 23.22 0.03
N GLY A 209 0.79 22.22 0.75
CA GLY A 209 -0.31 21.35 0.28
C GLY A 209 0.13 20.19 -0.59
N SER A 210 1.41 20.14 -1.01
CA SER A 210 1.94 19.03 -1.77
C SER A 210 2.20 17.80 -0.88
N PRO A 211 1.92 16.58 -1.36
CA PRO A 211 2.32 15.34 -0.69
C PRO A 211 3.79 14.99 -0.91
N ASN A 212 4.47 15.70 -1.85
CA ASN A 212 5.83 15.41 -2.22
C ASN A 212 6.79 16.12 -1.27
N ILE A 213 7.43 15.33 -0.39
CA ILE A 213 8.46 15.82 0.52
C ILE A 213 9.80 15.66 -0.21
N GLU A 214 10.54 16.76 -0.34
CA GLU A 214 11.81 16.76 -1.04
C GLU A 214 12.93 16.03 -0.30
N MET A 215 13.86 15.47 -1.06
CA MET A 215 15.18 15.04 -0.61
C MET A 215 16.22 15.30 -1.71
N ASP A 216 17.49 15.40 -1.35
CA ASP A 216 18.57 15.49 -2.32
C ASP A 216 19.00 14.10 -2.84
N GLU A 217 19.68 14.08 -3.99
CA GLU A 217 20.17 12.83 -4.58
C GLU A 217 21.21 12.14 -3.70
N HIS A 218 22.04 12.90 -2.99
CA HIS A 218 23.06 12.33 -2.11
C HIS A 218 22.42 11.50 -0.99
N THR A 219 21.39 12.03 -0.32
CA THR A 219 20.66 11.32 0.73
C THR A 219 19.94 10.09 0.15
N PHE A 220 19.36 10.20 -1.05
CA PHE A 220 18.79 9.05 -1.74
C PHE A 220 19.82 7.96 -1.96
N LEU A 221 21.02 8.30 -2.46
CA LEU A 221 22.10 7.33 -2.68
C LEU A 221 22.57 6.66 -1.39
N VAL A 222 22.66 7.39 -0.27
CA VAL A 222 22.97 6.82 1.05
C VAL A 222 21.94 5.75 1.44
N ASN A 223 20.64 6.03 1.27
CA ASN A 223 19.58 5.06 1.57
C ASN A 223 19.55 3.91 0.56
N ARG A 224 19.81 4.19 -0.72
CA ARG A 224 19.90 3.18 -1.77
C ARG A 224 21.00 2.16 -1.49
N GLU A 225 22.23 2.62 -1.25
CA GLU A 225 23.35 1.73 -0.94
C GLU A 225 23.07 0.93 0.33
N ARG A 226 22.50 1.55 1.36
CA ARG A 226 22.08 0.85 2.58
C ARG A 226 21.07 -0.27 2.30
N ALA A 227 20.08 -0.03 1.43
CA ALA A 227 19.09 -1.05 1.06
C ALA A 227 19.69 -2.16 0.22
N VAL A 228 20.54 -1.79 -0.74
CA VAL A 228 21.21 -2.74 -1.65
C VAL A 228 22.20 -3.62 -0.89
N ASP A 229 23.02 -3.05 -0.02
CA ASP A 229 23.96 -3.80 0.83
C ASP A 229 23.21 -4.81 1.71
N TYR A 230 22.09 -4.39 2.32
CA TYR A 230 21.26 -5.31 3.07
C TYR A 230 20.74 -6.46 2.19
N LEU A 231 20.16 -6.17 1.03
CA LEU A 231 19.64 -7.18 0.12
C LEU A 231 20.76 -8.13 -0.38
N CYS A 232 21.96 -7.61 -0.65
CA CYS A 232 23.12 -8.40 -1.03
C CYS A 232 23.66 -9.29 0.10
N SER A 233 23.40 -8.92 1.37
CA SER A 233 23.80 -9.72 2.54
C SER A 233 22.89 -10.90 2.84
N LEU A 234 21.72 -10.98 2.19
CA LEU A 234 20.77 -12.06 2.38
C LEU A 234 21.17 -13.33 1.59
N ASP A 235 20.82 -14.49 2.12
CA ASP A 235 21.03 -15.78 1.43
C ASP A 235 20.29 -15.82 0.08
N LYS A 236 19.15 -15.15 -0.01
CA LYS A 236 18.31 -15.07 -1.21
C LYS A 236 17.48 -13.80 -1.24
N VAL A 237 17.15 -13.37 -2.46
CA VAL A 237 16.18 -12.31 -2.73
C VAL A 237 15.14 -12.78 -3.73
N TYR A 238 13.96 -12.16 -3.67
CA TYR A 238 12.86 -12.41 -4.60
C TYR A 238 12.82 -11.28 -5.63
N VAL A 239 12.81 -11.66 -6.91
CA VAL A 239 12.76 -10.69 -8.02
C VAL A 239 11.53 -10.97 -8.87
N ASN A 240 10.71 -9.93 -9.06
CA ASN A 240 9.57 -9.97 -9.97
C ASN A 240 9.81 -8.98 -11.12
N ASP A 241 9.68 -9.48 -12.34
CA ASP A 241 9.55 -8.65 -13.54
C ASP A 241 8.10 -8.71 -14.01
N GLN A 242 7.44 -7.54 -14.08
CA GLN A 242 6.00 -7.43 -14.30
C GLN A 242 5.66 -6.15 -15.04
N PHE A 243 4.39 -5.98 -15.37
CA PHE A 243 3.92 -4.80 -16.09
C PHE A 243 2.91 -4.00 -15.28
N LEU A 244 2.84 -2.71 -15.60
CA LEU A 244 1.74 -1.81 -15.21
C LEU A 244 1.05 -1.30 -16.46
N ASN A 245 -0.25 -1.06 -16.36
CA ASN A 245 -1.14 -0.59 -17.41
C ASN A 245 -1.49 -1.64 -18.47
N TRP A 246 -2.77 -1.97 -18.54
CA TRP A 246 -3.32 -2.92 -19.50
C TRP A 246 -3.36 -2.41 -20.94
N ASP A 247 -3.21 -1.08 -21.18
CA ASP A 247 -3.01 -0.56 -22.53
C ASP A 247 -1.58 -0.92 -23.00
N PRO A 248 -1.42 -1.82 -23.98
CA PRO A 248 -0.11 -2.32 -24.39
C PRO A 248 0.81 -1.24 -24.96
N VAL A 249 0.24 -0.16 -25.54
CA VAL A 249 1.01 0.97 -26.09
C VAL A 249 1.67 1.79 -24.98
N HIS A 250 1.05 1.82 -23.81
CA HIS A 250 1.47 2.66 -22.68
C HIS A 250 1.90 1.84 -21.47
N ARG A 251 2.12 0.55 -21.66
CA ARG A 251 2.60 -0.38 -20.63
C ARG A 251 3.99 0.01 -20.12
N ILE A 252 4.25 -0.20 -18.85
CA ILE A 252 5.54 0.04 -18.18
C ILE A 252 6.07 -1.26 -17.62
N LYS A 253 7.36 -1.51 -17.81
CA LYS A 253 8.12 -2.64 -17.25
C LYS A 253 8.61 -2.28 -15.86
N VAL A 254 8.26 -3.08 -14.86
CA VAL A 254 8.71 -2.86 -13.48
C VAL A 254 9.43 -4.08 -12.94
N ARG A 255 10.55 -3.84 -12.23
CA ARG A 255 11.30 -4.85 -11.49
C ARG A 255 11.20 -4.59 -10.01
N ILE A 256 10.84 -5.61 -9.25
CA ILE A 256 10.76 -5.53 -7.80
C ILE A 256 11.78 -6.50 -7.22
N VAL A 257 12.71 -5.99 -6.43
CA VAL A 257 13.69 -6.78 -5.66
C VAL A 257 13.30 -6.69 -4.19
N SER A 258 12.99 -7.81 -3.56
CA SER A 258 12.49 -7.83 -2.19
C SER A 258 13.11 -8.94 -1.34
N ALA A 259 13.14 -8.71 -0.03
CA ALA A 259 13.68 -9.65 0.96
C ALA A 259 12.67 -10.74 1.37
N ARG A 260 11.37 -10.57 1.06
CA ARG A 260 10.30 -11.43 1.57
C ARG A 260 9.47 -12.04 0.43
N ALA A 261 9.15 -13.32 0.57
CA ALA A 261 8.29 -14.04 -0.37
C ALA A 261 6.88 -13.44 -0.43
N TYR A 262 6.33 -12.99 0.71
CA TYR A 262 5.01 -12.37 0.70
C TYR A 262 4.98 -11.05 -0.09
N HIS A 263 6.07 -10.26 -0.07
CA HIS A 263 6.19 -9.06 -0.92
C HIS A 263 6.16 -9.42 -2.40
N SER A 264 6.86 -10.48 -2.76
CA SER A 264 6.87 -11.00 -4.13
C SER A 264 5.47 -11.48 -4.54
N LEU A 265 4.76 -12.24 -3.70
CA LEU A 265 3.40 -12.70 -3.97
C LEU A 265 2.40 -11.53 -4.03
N PHE A 266 2.54 -10.54 -3.14
CA PHE A 266 1.73 -9.34 -3.19
C PHE A 266 1.88 -8.61 -4.53
N MET A 267 3.11 -8.38 -4.98
CA MET A 267 3.36 -7.71 -6.26
C MET A 267 2.96 -8.58 -7.45
N HIS A 268 3.13 -9.91 -7.37
CA HIS A 268 2.57 -10.84 -8.35
C HIS A 268 1.06 -10.64 -8.52
N ASN A 269 0.33 -10.43 -7.44
CA ASN A 269 -1.11 -10.18 -7.49
C ASN A 269 -1.43 -8.78 -8.03
N MET A 270 -0.68 -7.76 -7.59
CA MET A 270 -1.01 -6.35 -7.87
C MET A 270 -0.55 -5.85 -9.23
N CYS A 271 0.53 -6.39 -9.79
CA CYS A 271 0.98 -6.04 -11.14
C CYS A 271 0.39 -7.00 -12.19
N ILE A 272 0.49 -6.59 -13.44
CA ILE A 272 0.12 -7.44 -14.57
C ILE A 272 1.21 -8.48 -14.78
N ARG A 273 0.81 -9.74 -14.73
CA ARG A 273 1.70 -10.90 -14.86
C ARG A 273 2.08 -11.09 -16.32
N PRO A 274 3.38 -11.14 -16.63
CA PRO A 274 3.85 -11.43 -17.98
C PRO A 274 3.60 -12.90 -18.34
N THR A 275 3.48 -13.16 -19.65
CA THR A 275 3.58 -14.51 -20.19
C THR A 275 5.04 -14.98 -20.20
N ALA A 276 5.29 -16.27 -20.48
CA ALA A 276 6.64 -16.79 -20.57
C ALA A 276 7.45 -16.11 -21.70
N GLU A 277 6.80 -15.87 -22.84
CA GLU A 277 7.38 -15.19 -23.99
C GLU A 277 7.71 -13.71 -23.67
N GLU A 278 6.80 -13.02 -22.98
CA GLU A 278 7.02 -11.62 -22.55
C GLU A 278 8.19 -11.53 -21.53
N LEU A 279 8.41 -12.58 -20.72
CA LEU A 279 9.56 -12.62 -19.81
C LEU A 279 10.88 -12.82 -20.53
N GLU A 280 10.92 -13.66 -21.58
CA GLU A 280 12.10 -13.85 -22.41
C GLU A 280 12.53 -12.54 -23.08
N GLU A 281 11.57 -11.71 -23.47
CA GLU A 281 11.77 -10.41 -24.13
C GLU A 281 11.76 -9.22 -23.16
N PHE A 282 11.72 -9.46 -21.85
CA PHE A 282 11.50 -8.39 -20.86
C PHE A 282 12.59 -7.32 -20.93
N GLY A 283 13.86 -7.71 -20.92
CA GLY A 283 15.00 -6.80 -21.03
C GLY A 283 15.14 -5.87 -19.81
N THR A 284 15.46 -4.61 -20.07
CA THR A 284 15.66 -3.59 -19.03
C THR A 284 14.31 -3.07 -18.51
N PRO A 285 14.09 -3.01 -17.18
CA PRO A 285 12.88 -2.41 -16.61
C PRO A 285 12.87 -0.88 -16.83
N ASP A 286 11.65 -0.33 -16.95
CA ASP A 286 11.44 1.12 -16.94
C ASP A 286 11.55 1.70 -15.53
N PHE A 287 11.30 0.89 -14.50
CA PHE A 287 11.35 1.28 -13.11
C PHE A 287 11.72 0.10 -12.19
N THR A 288 12.54 0.35 -11.16
CA THR A 288 13.00 -0.67 -10.22
C THR A 288 12.66 -0.30 -8.78
N ILE A 289 12.17 -1.27 -7.99
CA ILE A 289 11.97 -1.15 -6.54
C ILE A 289 12.99 -2.01 -5.82
N TYR A 290 13.71 -1.42 -4.87
CA TYR A 290 14.53 -2.13 -3.88
C TYR A 290 13.80 -2.09 -2.53
N ASN A 291 13.14 -3.20 -2.17
CA ASN A 291 12.41 -3.31 -0.90
C ASN A 291 13.25 -4.03 0.15
N ALA A 292 13.95 -3.24 0.95
CA ALA A 292 14.68 -3.65 2.15
C ALA A 292 13.92 -3.27 3.42
N GLY A 293 12.59 -3.38 3.42
CA GLY A 293 11.71 -2.90 4.50
C GLY A 293 11.95 -3.49 5.88
N MET A 294 12.60 -4.66 5.96
CA MET A 294 13.05 -5.26 7.23
C MET A 294 14.22 -4.51 7.87
N PHE A 295 14.96 -3.73 7.08
CA PHE A 295 16.14 -3.01 7.53
C PHE A 295 15.83 -1.51 7.70
N PRO A 296 16.14 -0.90 8.86
CA PRO A 296 15.78 0.49 9.11
C PRO A 296 16.68 1.45 8.33
N CYS A 297 16.16 2.62 7.93
CA CYS A 297 17.02 3.71 7.49
C CYS A 297 17.76 4.32 8.69
N ASN A 298 18.83 5.07 8.41
CA ASN A 298 19.52 5.84 9.43
C ASN A 298 18.74 7.13 9.69
N ARG A 299 18.00 7.18 10.80
CA ARG A 299 17.16 8.34 11.18
C ARG A 299 17.93 9.66 11.37
N TYR A 300 19.24 9.61 11.45
CA TYR A 300 20.10 10.78 11.61
C TYR A 300 20.69 11.29 10.28
N THR A 301 20.44 10.58 9.18
CA THR A 301 20.75 11.09 7.84
C THR A 301 19.83 12.28 7.55
N HIS A 302 20.33 13.25 6.81
CA HIS A 302 19.58 14.44 6.38
C HIS A 302 18.23 14.04 5.76
N TYR A 303 17.20 14.85 5.92
CA TYR A 303 15.80 14.60 5.54
C TYR A 303 15.08 13.46 6.30
N MET A 304 15.77 12.61 7.05
CA MET A 304 15.10 11.51 7.76
C MET A 304 14.47 11.99 9.07
N THR A 305 13.24 11.57 9.32
CA THR A 305 12.47 11.92 10.52
C THR A 305 12.19 10.70 11.41
N SER A 306 12.36 9.51 10.85
CA SER A 306 12.14 8.23 11.54
C SER A 306 13.12 7.17 11.02
N SER A 307 12.99 5.93 11.49
CA SER A 307 13.72 4.78 10.95
C SER A 307 13.11 4.20 9.66
N THR A 308 12.06 4.85 9.14
CA THR A 308 11.38 4.45 7.90
C THR A 308 11.68 5.47 6.81
N SER A 309 11.93 5.00 5.59
CA SER A 309 12.04 5.84 4.41
C SER A 309 11.49 5.13 3.19
N ILE A 310 10.67 5.85 2.43
CA ILE A 310 10.17 5.44 1.12
C ILE A 310 10.62 6.50 0.14
N ASP A 311 11.72 6.21 -0.56
CA ASP A 311 12.44 7.19 -1.35
C ASP A 311 12.24 6.93 -2.84
N LEU A 312 11.80 7.94 -3.56
CA LEU A 312 11.51 7.89 -4.97
C LEU A 312 12.48 8.79 -5.74
N ASN A 313 13.26 8.20 -6.66
CA ASN A 313 14.10 8.93 -7.60
C ASN A 313 13.57 8.70 -9.03
N LEU A 314 12.93 9.73 -9.58
CA LEU A 314 12.32 9.65 -10.91
C LEU A 314 13.35 9.71 -12.04
N GLY A 315 14.45 10.44 -11.84
CA GLY A 315 15.57 10.53 -12.78
C GLY A 315 16.28 9.19 -12.94
N ARG A 316 16.57 8.51 -11.82
CA ARG A 316 17.17 7.17 -11.79
C ARG A 316 16.17 6.05 -12.07
N ARG A 317 14.87 6.34 -11.99
CA ARG A 317 13.78 5.35 -12.12
C ARG A 317 13.86 4.25 -11.05
N GLU A 318 14.10 4.66 -9.82
CA GLU A 318 14.29 3.77 -8.69
C GLU A 318 13.41 4.20 -7.50
N MET A 319 12.92 3.21 -6.75
CA MET A 319 12.31 3.40 -5.44
C MET A 319 13.02 2.52 -4.42
N VAL A 320 13.31 3.10 -3.25
CA VAL A 320 13.96 2.42 -2.13
C VAL A 320 13.03 2.42 -0.93
N ILE A 321 12.82 1.27 -0.30
CA ILE A 321 12.00 1.12 0.90
C ILE A 321 12.85 0.57 2.03
N LEU A 322 12.88 1.30 3.15
CA LEU A 322 13.56 0.94 4.40
C LEU A 322 12.60 1.11 5.58
N GLY A 323 12.68 0.23 6.58
CA GLY A 323 12.01 0.36 7.87
C GLY A 323 10.49 0.20 7.86
N THR A 324 9.89 -0.26 6.78
CA THR A 324 8.48 -0.69 6.71
C THR A 324 8.33 -1.91 5.85
N GLN A 325 7.57 -2.88 6.32
CA GLN A 325 7.27 -4.11 5.58
C GLN A 325 5.84 -4.11 5.02
N TYR A 326 5.11 -3.01 5.15
CA TYR A 326 3.77 -2.87 4.60
C TYR A 326 3.83 -2.85 3.07
N ALA A 327 3.27 -3.89 2.44
CA ALA A 327 3.39 -4.09 0.99
C ALA A 327 2.72 -3.00 0.15
N GLY A 328 1.68 -2.35 0.70
CA GLY A 328 0.99 -1.24 0.04
C GLY A 328 1.87 -0.04 -0.30
N GLU A 329 3.08 0.09 0.29
CA GLU A 329 4.04 1.14 -0.11
C GLU A 329 4.58 0.92 -1.52
N MET A 330 4.85 -0.33 -1.91
CA MET A 330 5.29 -0.66 -3.28
C MET A 330 4.21 -0.32 -4.30
N LYS A 331 2.98 -0.78 -4.07
CA LYS A 331 1.82 -0.52 -4.91
C LYS A 331 1.62 0.98 -5.12
N LYS A 332 1.50 1.73 -4.01
CA LYS A 332 1.20 3.17 -4.07
C LYS A 332 2.39 4.03 -4.50
N GLY A 333 3.61 3.55 -4.30
CA GLY A 333 4.80 4.15 -4.89
C GLY A 333 4.78 4.09 -6.41
N LEU A 334 4.47 2.92 -6.98
CA LEU A 334 4.31 2.75 -8.44
C LEU A 334 3.15 3.58 -8.99
N PHE A 335 2.07 3.73 -8.25
CA PHE A 335 0.97 4.62 -8.64
C PHE A 335 1.44 6.09 -8.72
N GLY A 336 2.26 6.55 -7.76
CA GLY A 336 2.92 7.85 -7.85
C GLY A 336 3.77 7.99 -9.12
N VAL A 337 4.55 6.97 -9.48
CA VAL A 337 5.31 6.94 -10.74
C VAL A 337 4.41 7.07 -11.94
N MET A 338 3.28 6.34 -11.97
CA MET A 338 2.28 6.46 -13.04
C MET A 338 1.65 7.85 -13.10
N HIS A 339 1.39 8.49 -11.94
CA HIS A 339 0.91 9.87 -11.86
C HIS A 339 1.93 10.92 -12.33
N TYR A 340 3.19 10.55 -12.46
CA TYR A 340 4.21 11.39 -13.09
C TYR A 340 4.37 11.08 -14.58
N LEU A 341 4.57 9.81 -14.94
CA LEU A 341 4.94 9.41 -16.29
C LEU A 341 3.77 9.56 -17.29
N MET A 342 2.55 9.20 -16.89
CA MET A 342 1.42 9.19 -17.80
C MET A 342 1.00 10.60 -18.22
N PRO A 343 0.84 11.59 -17.33
CA PRO A 343 0.53 12.96 -17.74
C PRO A 343 1.58 13.57 -18.68
N LYS A 344 2.86 13.24 -18.53
CA LYS A 344 3.92 13.66 -19.46
C LYS A 344 3.73 13.11 -20.89
N ARG A 345 3.04 11.97 -21.01
CA ARG A 345 2.64 11.34 -22.29
C ARG A 345 1.24 11.75 -22.75
N GLN A 346 0.64 12.79 -22.13
CA GLN A 346 -0.74 13.24 -22.39
C GLN A 346 -1.81 12.19 -22.06
N ILE A 347 -1.51 11.27 -21.14
CA ILE A 347 -2.41 10.25 -20.64
C ILE A 347 -2.81 10.63 -19.23
N LEU A 348 -4.12 10.72 -18.99
CA LEU A 348 -4.64 11.06 -17.66
C LEU A 348 -4.60 9.84 -16.74
N SER A 349 -3.84 9.91 -15.66
CA SER A 349 -3.84 8.92 -14.58
C SER A 349 -4.83 9.30 -13.50
N LEU A 350 -5.56 8.32 -12.96
CA LEU A 350 -6.75 8.51 -12.13
C LEU A 350 -6.73 7.59 -10.91
N HIS A 351 -6.96 8.16 -9.73
CA HIS A 351 -7.30 7.40 -8.53
C HIS A 351 -8.82 7.18 -8.51
N SER A 352 -9.26 6.17 -9.22
CA SER A 352 -10.69 5.88 -9.45
C SER A 352 -10.93 4.39 -9.62
N GLY A 353 -12.11 3.91 -9.23
CA GLY A 353 -12.66 2.67 -9.73
C GLY A 353 -13.19 2.85 -11.16
N CYS A 354 -13.38 1.74 -11.87
CA CYS A 354 -13.91 1.76 -13.23
C CYS A 354 -14.70 0.48 -13.54
N ASN A 355 -15.88 0.63 -14.11
CA ASN A 355 -16.66 -0.48 -14.61
C ASN A 355 -17.29 -0.19 -15.99
N MET A 356 -17.77 -1.23 -16.64
CA MET A 356 -18.41 -1.14 -17.95
C MET A 356 -19.74 -1.89 -17.93
N GLY A 357 -20.80 -1.24 -18.38
CA GLY A 357 -22.10 -1.87 -18.56
C GLY A 357 -22.12 -2.82 -19.76
N LYS A 358 -23.15 -3.66 -19.84
CA LYS A 358 -23.35 -4.61 -20.95
C LYS A 358 -23.48 -3.93 -22.32
N ALA A 359 -23.90 -2.67 -22.34
CA ALA A 359 -23.98 -1.85 -23.55
C ALA A 359 -22.65 -1.16 -23.92
N GLY A 360 -21.57 -1.42 -23.18
CA GLY A 360 -20.26 -0.82 -23.41
C GLY A 360 -20.07 0.57 -22.79
N ASP A 361 -21.02 1.03 -21.98
CA ASP A 361 -20.94 2.30 -21.27
C ASP A 361 -19.98 2.18 -20.07
N VAL A 362 -18.96 3.01 -20.06
CA VAL A 362 -17.93 3.04 -18.98
C VAL A 362 -18.24 4.14 -18.00
N ALA A 363 -18.08 3.83 -16.70
CA ALA A 363 -18.15 4.77 -15.60
C ALA A 363 -16.87 4.78 -14.78
N LEU A 364 -16.39 5.97 -14.41
CA LEU A 364 -15.30 6.21 -13.47
C LEU A 364 -15.87 6.62 -12.12
N PHE A 365 -15.32 6.08 -11.04
CA PHE A 365 -15.75 6.36 -9.67
C PHE A 365 -14.58 6.95 -8.87
N PHE A 366 -14.69 8.21 -8.50
CA PHE A 366 -13.72 8.90 -7.66
C PHE A 366 -14.24 8.97 -6.23
N GLY A 367 -13.37 8.76 -5.25
CA GLY A 367 -13.72 8.84 -3.85
C GLY A 367 -12.55 8.44 -2.96
N LEU A 368 -12.58 8.87 -1.71
CA LEU A 368 -11.63 8.44 -0.70
C LEU A 368 -11.99 7.06 -0.12
N SER A 369 -11.13 6.55 0.74
CA SER A 369 -11.42 5.32 1.48
C SER A 369 -12.69 5.50 2.32
N GLY A 370 -13.60 4.53 2.24
CA GLY A 370 -14.86 4.55 2.98
C GLY A 370 -16.04 5.24 2.30
N THR A 371 -15.84 5.91 1.15
CA THR A 371 -16.95 6.54 0.39
C THR A 371 -17.71 5.59 -0.53
N GLY A 372 -17.36 4.31 -0.53
CA GLY A 372 -18.05 3.31 -1.37
C GLY A 372 -17.47 3.15 -2.79
N LYS A 373 -16.28 3.67 -3.08
CA LYS A 373 -15.65 3.57 -4.40
C LYS A 373 -15.58 2.12 -4.91
N THR A 374 -14.99 1.21 -4.14
CA THR A 374 -14.88 -0.21 -4.49
C THR A 374 -16.25 -0.86 -4.56
N THR A 375 -17.11 -0.67 -3.56
CA THR A 375 -18.46 -1.27 -3.51
C THR A 375 -19.31 -0.87 -4.73
N LEU A 376 -19.28 0.40 -5.15
CA LEU A 376 -20.07 0.87 -6.29
C LEU A 376 -19.46 0.49 -7.64
N SER A 377 -18.13 0.36 -7.73
CA SER A 377 -17.48 -0.07 -8.98
C SER A 377 -17.60 -1.58 -9.22
N THR A 378 -17.80 -2.40 -8.17
CA THR A 378 -17.91 -3.87 -8.25
C THR A 378 -19.36 -4.36 -8.37
N ASP A 379 -20.24 -3.62 -9.00
CA ASP A 379 -21.62 -4.05 -9.28
C ASP A 379 -21.61 -5.35 -10.13
N HIS A 380 -22.26 -6.41 -9.64
CA HIS A 380 -22.34 -7.72 -10.28
C HIS A 380 -23.05 -7.72 -11.66
N ASN A 381 -23.80 -6.65 -12.01
CA ASN A 381 -24.41 -6.48 -13.32
C ASN A 381 -23.51 -5.77 -14.34
N ARG A 382 -22.35 -5.31 -13.92
CA ARG A 382 -21.38 -4.60 -14.75
C ARG A 382 -20.04 -5.32 -14.72
N TYR A 383 -19.24 -5.14 -15.77
CA TYR A 383 -17.90 -5.70 -15.85
C TYR A 383 -16.91 -4.80 -15.07
N LEU A 384 -16.19 -5.35 -14.11
CA LEU A 384 -15.13 -4.64 -13.39
C LEU A 384 -13.91 -4.47 -14.32
N ILE A 385 -13.50 -3.23 -14.58
CA ILE A 385 -12.22 -2.91 -15.24
C ILE A 385 -11.12 -2.78 -14.18
N GLY A 386 -11.44 -2.18 -13.04
CA GLY A 386 -10.58 -2.09 -11.88
C GLY A 386 -11.23 -1.30 -10.75
N ASP A 387 -10.72 -1.46 -9.53
CA ASP A 387 -11.33 -0.87 -8.34
C ASP A 387 -10.64 0.41 -7.83
N ASP A 388 -9.39 0.72 -8.29
CA ASP A 388 -8.58 1.75 -7.64
C ASP A 388 -7.76 2.67 -8.55
N GLU A 389 -7.09 2.17 -9.60
CA GLU A 389 -6.09 2.93 -10.36
C GLU A 389 -6.24 2.73 -11.88
N HIS A 390 -6.44 3.84 -12.61
CA HIS A 390 -6.70 3.80 -14.05
C HIS A 390 -5.93 4.86 -14.84
N CYS A 391 -5.79 4.60 -16.13
CA CYS A 391 -5.36 5.56 -17.14
C CYS A 391 -6.50 5.82 -18.14
N TRP A 392 -6.61 7.07 -18.60
CA TRP A 392 -7.48 7.44 -19.71
C TRP A 392 -6.63 8.00 -20.84
N SER A 393 -6.33 7.14 -21.82
CA SER A 393 -5.56 7.45 -23.04
C SER A 393 -6.46 7.89 -24.19
N GLU A 394 -5.92 7.99 -25.38
CA GLU A 394 -6.70 8.16 -26.62
C GLU A 394 -7.45 6.88 -27.03
N ASN A 395 -7.03 5.73 -26.51
CA ASN A 395 -7.65 4.43 -26.81
C ASN A 395 -8.83 4.11 -25.89
N GLY A 396 -9.06 4.90 -24.85
CA GLY A 396 -10.07 4.66 -23.83
C GLY A 396 -9.46 4.55 -22.45
N VAL A 397 -10.11 3.79 -21.57
CA VAL A 397 -9.68 3.55 -20.19
C VAL A 397 -8.97 2.22 -20.07
N SER A 398 -7.92 2.18 -19.26
CA SER A 398 -7.19 0.97 -18.88
C SER A 398 -6.91 0.94 -17.39
N ASN A 399 -6.97 -0.24 -16.77
CA ASN A 399 -6.49 -0.43 -15.41
C ASN A 399 -4.96 -0.38 -15.38
N ILE A 400 -4.38 0.25 -14.37
CA ILE A 400 -2.94 0.26 -14.13
C ILE A 400 -2.49 -1.08 -13.55
N GLU A 401 -3.34 -1.71 -12.73
CA GLU A 401 -3.03 -2.87 -11.90
C GLU A 401 -3.54 -4.18 -12.49
N GLY A 402 -2.95 -5.28 -12.03
CA GLY A 402 -3.37 -6.66 -12.34
C GLY A 402 -4.20 -7.31 -11.24
N GLY A 403 -4.54 -6.62 -10.17
CA GLY A 403 -5.25 -7.17 -9.01
C GLY A 403 -6.00 -6.12 -8.21
N CYS A 404 -6.59 -6.58 -7.11
CA CYS A 404 -7.33 -5.77 -6.15
C CYS A 404 -6.72 -5.85 -4.76
N TYR A 405 -6.81 -4.75 -4.00
CA TYR A 405 -6.29 -4.65 -2.64
C TYR A 405 -7.36 -4.14 -1.68
N ALA A 406 -8.22 -5.06 -1.26
CA ALA A 406 -9.42 -4.76 -0.49
C ALA A 406 -9.15 -4.66 1.01
N LYS A 407 -9.93 -3.83 1.73
CA LYS A 407 -10.05 -3.88 3.19
C LYS A 407 -10.82 -5.13 3.59
N CYS A 408 -10.39 -5.78 4.69
CA CYS A 408 -11.02 -6.99 5.20
C CYS A 408 -11.72 -6.80 6.54
N ILE A 409 -11.58 -5.62 7.18
CA ILE A 409 -12.26 -5.39 8.44
C ILE A 409 -13.78 -5.41 8.23
N ASP A 410 -14.47 -6.15 9.11
CA ASP A 410 -15.93 -6.37 9.06
C ASP A 410 -16.44 -6.96 7.73
N LEU A 411 -15.56 -7.62 6.95
CA LEU A 411 -15.91 -8.30 5.70
C LEU A 411 -16.84 -9.48 5.98
N SER A 412 -17.94 -9.55 5.25
CA SER A 412 -18.84 -10.69 5.30
C SER A 412 -19.31 -11.08 3.89
N LYS A 413 -19.68 -12.34 3.73
CA LYS A 413 -20.16 -12.88 2.46
C LYS A 413 -21.47 -12.22 2.02
N GLU A 414 -22.28 -11.76 2.97
CA GLU A 414 -23.56 -11.12 2.71
C GLU A 414 -23.39 -9.70 2.16
N LYS A 415 -22.39 -8.96 2.68
CA LYS A 415 -22.15 -7.56 2.30
C LYS A 415 -21.36 -7.45 1.00
N GLU A 416 -20.27 -8.22 0.88
CA GLU A 416 -19.33 -8.13 -0.25
C GLU A 416 -18.95 -9.55 -0.73
N PRO A 417 -19.88 -10.28 -1.37
CA PRO A 417 -19.70 -11.68 -1.74
C PRO A 417 -18.52 -11.89 -2.71
N ASP A 418 -18.29 -10.98 -3.64
CA ASP A 418 -17.21 -11.11 -4.65
C ASP A 418 -15.84 -11.00 -3.99
N ILE A 419 -15.64 -10.05 -3.08
CA ILE A 419 -14.39 -9.90 -2.32
C ILE A 419 -14.18 -11.10 -1.40
N PHE A 420 -15.25 -11.51 -0.68
CA PHE A 420 -15.18 -12.66 0.22
C PHE A 420 -14.77 -13.95 -0.51
N ASN A 421 -15.36 -14.21 -1.68
CA ASN A 421 -15.06 -15.40 -2.48
C ASN A 421 -13.70 -15.30 -3.23
N ALA A 422 -13.14 -14.11 -3.39
CA ALA A 422 -11.80 -13.92 -3.95
C ALA A 422 -10.69 -14.28 -2.95
N ILE A 423 -11.01 -14.42 -1.65
CA ILE A 423 -10.04 -14.83 -0.62
C ILE A 423 -9.88 -16.35 -0.64
N LYS A 424 -8.94 -16.81 -1.45
CA LYS A 424 -8.62 -18.22 -1.70
C LYS A 424 -7.13 -18.39 -1.95
N PHE A 425 -6.67 -19.59 -2.34
CA PHE A 425 -5.28 -19.83 -2.70
C PHE A 425 -4.79 -18.81 -3.73
N GLY A 426 -3.60 -18.25 -3.49
CA GLY A 426 -3.01 -17.14 -4.25
C GLY A 426 -3.21 -15.77 -3.61
N THR A 427 -4.24 -15.60 -2.77
CA THR A 427 -4.48 -14.33 -2.04
C THR A 427 -3.50 -14.15 -0.90
N VAL A 428 -3.01 -12.93 -0.71
CA VAL A 428 -2.26 -12.50 0.48
C VAL A 428 -3.20 -11.73 1.41
N MET A 429 -3.27 -12.15 2.67
CA MET A 429 -3.98 -11.45 3.73
C MET A 429 -2.98 -10.84 4.72
N GLU A 430 -3.01 -9.52 4.87
CA GLU A 430 -2.11 -8.80 5.76
C GLU A 430 -2.78 -8.47 7.09
N ASN A 431 -2.08 -8.83 8.19
CA ASN A 431 -2.40 -8.43 9.55
C ASN A 431 -3.76 -8.89 10.07
N VAL A 432 -4.32 -9.94 9.49
CA VAL A 432 -5.56 -10.56 9.97
C VAL A 432 -5.31 -11.44 11.18
N VAL A 433 -6.33 -11.57 12.03
CA VAL A 433 -6.35 -12.53 13.15
C VAL A 433 -7.15 -13.75 12.71
N PHE A 434 -6.72 -14.93 13.11
CA PHE A 434 -7.38 -16.19 12.79
C PHE A 434 -7.22 -17.20 13.95
N ASP A 435 -8.13 -18.14 14.04
CA ASP A 435 -8.04 -19.24 14.99
C ASP A 435 -6.95 -20.24 14.56
N GLU A 436 -6.05 -20.61 15.49
CA GLU A 436 -4.90 -21.49 15.15
C GLU A 436 -5.30 -22.92 14.79
N HIS A 437 -6.46 -23.41 15.25
CA HIS A 437 -6.93 -24.78 15.01
C HIS A 437 -7.78 -24.87 13.75
N THR A 438 -8.79 -24.02 13.63
CA THR A 438 -9.71 -24.02 12.49
C THR A 438 -9.14 -23.30 11.27
N ARG A 439 -8.16 -22.40 11.49
CA ARG A 439 -7.58 -21.50 10.48
C ARG A 439 -8.59 -20.51 9.90
N GLU A 440 -9.73 -20.34 10.55
CA GLU A 440 -10.73 -19.35 10.18
C GLU A 440 -10.30 -17.96 10.59
N VAL A 441 -10.48 -16.98 9.67
CA VAL A 441 -10.13 -15.59 9.90
C VAL A 441 -11.26 -14.89 10.63
N ASP A 442 -10.94 -14.19 11.71
CA ASP A 442 -11.85 -13.27 12.38
C ASP A 442 -11.71 -11.87 11.75
N TYR A 443 -12.63 -11.54 10.84
CA TYR A 443 -12.66 -10.26 10.17
C TYR A 443 -13.08 -9.09 11.08
N SER A 444 -13.63 -9.36 12.25
CA SER A 444 -14.04 -8.33 13.22
C SER A 444 -12.90 -7.93 14.18
N ASP A 445 -11.86 -8.75 14.28
CA ASP A 445 -10.74 -8.50 15.22
C ASP A 445 -9.85 -7.35 14.73
N LYS A 446 -9.76 -6.31 15.54
CA LYS A 446 -8.97 -5.10 15.33
C LYS A 446 -7.70 -5.05 16.17
N SER A 447 -7.36 -6.14 16.83
CA SER A 447 -6.28 -6.18 17.82
C SER A 447 -4.89 -5.94 17.25
N VAL A 448 -4.65 -6.33 16.00
CA VAL A 448 -3.43 -6.04 15.27
C VAL A 448 -3.55 -4.67 14.59
N THR A 449 -4.64 -4.46 13.85
CA THR A 449 -4.92 -3.20 13.16
C THR A 449 -6.37 -3.18 12.63
N GLU A 450 -6.94 -1.99 12.46
CA GLU A 450 -8.17 -1.78 11.69
C GLU A 450 -7.93 -1.81 10.16
N ASN A 451 -6.66 -1.84 9.73
CA ASN A 451 -6.28 -1.84 8.32
C ASN A 451 -5.88 -3.24 7.83
N THR A 452 -6.68 -4.24 8.17
CA THR A 452 -6.51 -5.58 7.59
C THR A 452 -6.81 -5.57 6.10
N ARG A 453 -6.02 -6.30 5.30
CA ARG A 453 -6.08 -6.25 3.83
C ARG A 453 -6.01 -7.62 3.18
N ALA A 454 -6.64 -7.75 2.00
CA ALA A 454 -6.46 -8.87 1.09
C ALA A 454 -6.03 -8.36 -0.29
N ALA A 455 -4.94 -8.93 -0.82
CA ALA A 455 -4.45 -8.69 -2.18
C ALA A 455 -4.65 -9.96 -3.01
N TYR A 456 -5.37 -9.85 -4.12
CA TYR A 456 -5.68 -10.98 -5.01
C TYR A 456 -5.68 -10.54 -6.48
N PRO A 457 -5.42 -11.48 -7.42
CA PRO A 457 -5.52 -11.19 -8.85
C PRO A 457 -6.94 -10.77 -9.23
N ILE A 458 -7.07 -9.81 -10.15
CA ILE A 458 -8.40 -9.30 -10.56
C ILE A 458 -9.30 -10.38 -11.16
N GLU A 459 -8.72 -11.42 -11.75
CA GLU A 459 -9.41 -12.59 -12.30
C GLU A 459 -10.17 -13.42 -11.26
N TYR A 460 -9.94 -13.15 -9.97
CA TYR A 460 -10.70 -13.79 -8.90
C TYR A 460 -12.11 -13.20 -8.75
N ILE A 461 -12.35 -12.02 -9.30
CA ILE A 461 -13.68 -11.40 -9.39
C ILE A 461 -14.41 -11.95 -10.63
N PRO A 462 -15.58 -12.58 -10.46
CA PRO A 462 -16.24 -13.33 -11.54
C PRO A 462 -16.58 -12.50 -12.78
N ASN A 463 -16.90 -11.21 -12.61
CA ASN A 463 -17.25 -10.29 -13.67
C ASN A 463 -16.12 -9.32 -14.05
N ALA A 464 -14.87 -9.65 -13.69
CA ALA A 464 -13.72 -8.89 -14.15
C ALA A 464 -13.58 -8.94 -15.67
N LYS A 465 -13.31 -7.80 -16.28
CA LYS A 465 -13.05 -7.70 -17.70
C LYS A 465 -11.56 -7.92 -18.00
N ILE A 466 -11.25 -9.00 -18.71
CA ILE A 466 -9.88 -9.30 -19.13
C ILE A 466 -9.80 -9.24 -20.66
N PRO A 467 -8.88 -8.46 -21.24
CA PRO A 467 -7.99 -7.47 -20.61
C PRO A 467 -8.77 -6.30 -19.99
N CYS A 468 -8.19 -5.71 -18.94
CA CYS A 468 -8.81 -4.64 -18.15
C CYS A 468 -8.75 -3.29 -18.88
N VAL A 469 -9.43 -3.20 -20.04
CA VAL A 469 -9.55 -2.01 -20.88
C VAL A 469 -11.00 -1.77 -21.26
N GLY A 470 -11.36 -0.52 -21.50
CA GLY A 470 -12.71 -0.14 -21.93
C GLY A 470 -12.69 1.08 -22.85
N PRO A 471 -13.80 1.35 -23.55
CA PRO A 471 -13.94 2.57 -24.35
C PRO A 471 -13.91 3.83 -23.47
N HIS A 472 -14.01 4.99 -24.08
CA HIS A 472 -14.04 6.26 -23.34
C HIS A 472 -15.23 6.33 -22.39
N PRO A 473 -15.02 6.79 -21.14
CA PRO A 473 -16.06 6.92 -20.13
C PRO A 473 -17.21 7.79 -20.59
N LYS A 474 -18.43 7.38 -20.27
CA LYS A 474 -19.65 8.16 -20.43
C LYS A 474 -20.01 8.90 -19.15
N ASN A 475 -19.62 8.38 -17.99
CA ASN A 475 -19.95 8.93 -16.71
C ASN A 475 -18.68 9.07 -15.85
N VAL A 476 -18.55 10.24 -15.20
CA VAL A 476 -17.54 10.56 -14.21
C VAL A 476 -18.27 10.81 -12.89
N ILE A 477 -18.19 9.88 -11.98
CA ILE A 477 -18.93 9.87 -10.70
C ILE A 477 -17.98 10.28 -9.59
N LEU A 478 -18.30 11.38 -8.92
CA LEU A 478 -17.56 11.91 -7.76
C LEU A 478 -18.35 11.54 -6.50
N LEU A 479 -17.77 10.68 -5.67
CA LEU A 479 -18.39 10.22 -4.43
C LEU A 479 -18.03 11.19 -3.31
N ALA A 480 -19.04 11.68 -2.62
CA ALA A 480 -18.91 12.49 -1.41
C ALA A 480 -19.64 11.81 -0.26
N CYS A 481 -19.06 11.89 0.92
CA CYS A 481 -19.76 11.68 2.18
C CYS A 481 -19.90 13.06 2.81
N ASP A 482 -21.13 13.58 2.91
CA ASP A 482 -21.33 14.96 3.32
C ASP A 482 -21.41 15.10 4.84
N ALA A 483 -20.35 15.68 5.43
CA ALA A 483 -20.28 15.92 6.88
C ALA A 483 -21.33 16.92 7.40
N PHE A 484 -21.94 17.73 6.52
CA PHE A 484 -22.84 18.84 6.91
C PHE A 484 -24.30 18.60 6.55
N GLY A 485 -24.61 17.56 5.78
CA GLY A 485 -25.96 17.21 5.37
C GLY A 485 -26.59 18.22 4.40
N VAL A 486 -25.79 18.90 3.57
CA VAL A 486 -26.24 19.94 2.63
C VAL A 486 -26.28 19.49 1.17
N LEU A 487 -25.54 18.44 0.81
CA LEU A 487 -25.50 17.94 -0.55
C LEU A 487 -26.69 17.00 -0.83
N PRO A 488 -27.34 17.14 -2.00
CA PRO A 488 -28.38 16.19 -2.39
C PRO A 488 -27.79 14.80 -2.67
N PRO A 489 -28.60 13.74 -2.63
CA PRO A 489 -28.12 12.37 -2.87
C PRO A 489 -27.43 12.20 -4.22
N VAL A 490 -27.96 12.82 -5.28
CA VAL A 490 -27.38 12.77 -6.64
C VAL A 490 -27.55 14.12 -7.33
N SER A 491 -26.46 14.61 -7.93
CA SER A 491 -26.47 15.85 -8.73
C SER A 491 -25.79 15.61 -10.08
N LYS A 492 -26.43 16.03 -11.14
CA LYS A 492 -25.79 16.16 -12.45
C LYS A 492 -24.99 17.46 -12.47
N LEU A 493 -23.72 17.39 -12.82
CA LEU A 493 -22.79 18.50 -12.81
C LEU A 493 -22.51 18.99 -14.23
N ASN A 494 -22.38 20.30 -14.41
CA ASN A 494 -21.73 20.85 -15.59
C ASN A 494 -20.20 20.69 -15.49
N LEU A 495 -19.47 21.01 -16.56
CA LEU A 495 -18.01 20.79 -16.59
C LEU A 495 -17.29 21.59 -15.50
N ALA A 496 -17.66 22.85 -15.28
CA ALA A 496 -17.03 23.70 -14.26
C ALA A 496 -17.28 23.17 -12.84
N GLN A 497 -18.51 22.74 -12.54
CA GLN A 497 -18.85 22.09 -11.28
C GLN A 497 -18.09 20.77 -11.10
N THR A 498 -17.96 19.95 -12.15
CA THR A 498 -17.18 18.71 -12.09
C THR A 498 -15.72 19.00 -11.75
N MET A 499 -15.11 19.99 -12.40
CA MET A 499 -13.73 20.40 -12.12
C MET A 499 -13.57 20.94 -10.69
N TYR A 500 -14.52 21.74 -10.22
CA TYR A 500 -14.50 22.24 -8.84
C TYR A 500 -14.49 21.11 -7.82
N HIS A 501 -15.43 20.16 -7.93
CA HIS A 501 -15.51 19.03 -7.02
C HIS A 501 -14.31 18.06 -7.18
N PHE A 502 -13.82 17.87 -8.38
CA PHE A 502 -12.64 17.03 -8.63
C PHE A 502 -11.37 17.63 -8.01
N ILE A 503 -11.12 18.93 -8.20
CA ILE A 503 -9.94 19.60 -7.62
C ILE A 503 -10.05 19.66 -6.09
N SER A 504 -11.22 19.98 -5.56
CA SER A 504 -11.42 20.05 -4.11
C SER A 504 -11.36 18.68 -3.44
N GLY A 505 -11.92 17.66 -4.10
CA GLY A 505 -12.03 16.31 -3.55
C GLY A 505 -12.66 16.31 -2.16
N TYR A 506 -13.74 17.09 -2.00
CA TYR A 506 -14.47 17.21 -0.74
C TYR A 506 -15.17 15.90 -0.37
N THR A 507 -14.97 15.48 0.87
CA THR A 507 -15.70 14.38 1.50
C THR A 507 -15.58 14.50 3.03
N ALA A 508 -16.24 13.63 3.78
CA ALA A 508 -15.94 13.43 5.20
C ALA A 508 -14.91 12.31 5.39
N LEU A 509 -14.02 12.46 6.35
CA LEU A 509 -13.30 11.34 6.96
C LEU A 509 -14.31 10.59 7.82
N VAL A 510 -14.56 9.35 7.48
CA VAL A 510 -15.46 8.47 8.23
C VAL A 510 -14.73 7.93 9.46
N ALA A 511 -15.42 7.83 10.60
CA ALA A 511 -14.85 7.27 11.83
C ALA A 511 -14.22 5.89 11.57
N GLY A 512 -13.02 5.64 12.14
CA GLY A 512 -12.27 4.39 11.96
C GLY A 512 -11.48 4.28 10.64
N THR A 513 -11.45 5.31 9.78
CA THR A 513 -10.62 5.31 8.56
C THR A 513 -9.20 5.80 8.79
N GLU A 514 -9.00 6.65 9.79
CA GLU A 514 -7.69 7.15 10.23
C GLU A 514 -7.63 7.15 11.77
N ASP A 515 -6.41 6.99 12.30
CA ASP A 515 -6.18 6.94 13.75
C ASP A 515 -6.61 8.27 14.40
N GLY A 516 -7.50 8.18 15.39
CA GLY A 516 -8.00 9.33 16.16
C GLY A 516 -9.28 9.99 15.64
N ILE A 517 -9.87 9.56 14.52
CA ILE A 517 -11.12 10.08 13.98
C ILE A 517 -12.31 9.36 14.62
N LYS A 518 -13.05 10.06 15.48
CA LYS A 518 -14.23 9.56 16.20
C LYS A 518 -15.56 10.02 15.59
N GLU A 519 -15.55 11.15 14.92
CA GLU A 519 -16.73 11.73 14.27
C GLU A 519 -16.41 12.12 12.83
N PRO A 520 -17.39 12.15 11.90
CA PRO A 520 -17.17 12.59 10.53
C PRO A 520 -16.61 14.01 10.49
N GLN A 521 -15.48 14.21 9.83
CA GLN A 521 -14.84 15.50 9.67
C GLN A 521 -14.68 15.85 8.20
N ALA A 522 -15.01 17.08 7.82
CA ALA A 522 -14.78 17.55 6.46
C ALA A 522 -13.30 17.46 6.09
N THR A 523 -13.01 16.81 4.98
CA THR A 523 -11.67 16.71 4.43
C THR A 523 -11.64 17.06 2.94
N PHE A 524 -10.46 17.41 2.46
CA PHE A 524 -10.22 17.78 1.07
C PHE A 524 -9.01 17.02 0.55
N SER A 525 -9.21 16.29 -0.53
CA SER A 525 -8.15 15.51 -1.18
C SER A 525 -8.12 15.82 -2.67
N ALA A 526 -7.21 16.68 -3.08
CA ALA A 526 -7.13 17.11 -4.47
C ALA A 526 -7.17 15.94 -5.45
N CYS A 527 -8.03 16.00 -6.44
CA CYS A 527 -8.27 14.95 -7.42
C CYS A 527 -8.65 13.58 -6.81
N PHE A 528 -9.18 13.57 -5.57
CA PHE A 528 -9.44 12.36 -4.77
C PHE A 528 -8.22 11.46 -4.57
N GLY A 529 -7.03 11.98 -4.84
CA GLY A 529 -5.77 11.23 -4.82
C GLY A 529 -4.59 12.08 -4.31
N ALA A 530 -4.81 13.09 -3.47
CA ALA A 530 -3.78 14.06 -3.04
C ALA A 530 -2.48 13.38 -2.56
N ALA A 531 -2.57 12.25 -1.86
CA ALA A 531 -1.40 11.53 -1.35
C ALA A 531 -0.50 10.91 -2.43
N PHE A 532 -0.97 10.84 -3.68
CA PHE A 532 -0.31 10.10 -4.77
C PHE A 532 0.06 10.98 -5.96
N ILE A 533 -0.57 12.15 -6.12
CA ILE A 533 -0.31 13.04 -7.25
C ILE A 533 1.10 13.63 -7.17
N MET A 534 1.76 13.68 -8.29
CA MET A 534 3.13 14.18 -8.41
C MET A 534 3.17 15.60 -8.99
N LEU A 535 2.28 15.89 -9.93
CA LEU A 535 2.14 17.19 -10.56
C LEU A 535 1.07 18.03 -9.85
N HIS A 536 1.03 19.33 -10.14
CA HIS A 536 0.01 20.19 -9.56
C HIS A 536 -1.41 19.74 -9.93
N PRO A 537 -2.40 19.72 -9.01
CA PRO A 537 -3.76 19.20 -9.25
C PRO A 537 -4.46 19.79 -10.48
N THR A 538 -4.17 21.05 -10.80
CA THR A 538 -4.73 21.71 -11.99
C THR A 538 -4.36 21.05 -13.31
N LYS A 539 -3.19 20.38 -13.39
CA LYS A 539 -2.79 19.63 -14.60
C LYS A 539 -3.72 18.44 -14.85
N TYR A 540 -4.01 17.66 -13.80
CA TYR A 540 -4.95 16.52 -13.90
C TYR A 540 -6.37 17.01 -14.20
N ALA A 541 -6.81 18.10 -13.57
CA ALA A 541 -8.13 18.66 -13.82
C ALA A 541 -8.29 19.20 -15.24
N ALA A 542 -7.27 19.87 -15.78
CA ALA A 542 -7.29 20.34 -17.16
C ALA A 542 -7.39 19.17 -18.17
N MET A 543 -6.62 18.10 -17.95
CA MET A 543 -6.68 16.89 -18.77
C MET A 543 -8.04 16.19 -18.65
N LEU A 544 -8.62 16.11 -17.45
CA LEU A 544 -9.96 15.55 -17.25
C LEU A 544 -11.01 16.37 -18.00
N ALA A 545 -10.96 17.70 -17.88
CA ALA A 545 -11.88 18.60 -18.58
C ALA A 545 -11.82 18.45 -20.09
N GLU A 546 -10.60 18.38 -20.65
CA GLU A 546 -10.39 18.17 -22.09
C GLU A 546 -10.99 16.84 -22.55
N LYS A 547 -10.67 15.74 -21.86
CA LYS A 547 -11.19 14.41 -22.19
C LYS A 547 -12.71 14.33 -22.05
N MET A 548 -13.28 14.88 -20.98
CA MET A 548 -14.74 14.93 -20.80
C MET A 548 -15.42 15.72 -21.93
N LYS A 549 -14.87 16.88 -22.33
CA LYS A 549 -15.39 17.68 -23.44
C LYS A 549 -15.27 16.94 -24.77
N LYS A 550 -14.11 16.34 -25.04
CA LYS A 550 -13.82 15.61 -26.29
C LYS A 550 -14.74 14.40 -26.49
N HIS A 551 -15.00 13.64 -25.41
CA HIS A 551 -15.72 12.37 -25.48
C HIS A 551 -17.17 12.45 -24.97
N GLY A 552 -17.64 13.63 -24.58
CA GLY A 552 -19.00 13.87 -24.14
C GLY A 552 -19.37 13.19 -22.82
N ALA A 553 -18.42 13.04 -21.89
CA ALA A 553 -18.67 12.44 -20.59
C ALA A 553 -19.45 13.39 -19.67
N THR A 554 -20.39 12.84 -18.91
CA THR A 554 -21.20 13.58 -17.92
C THR A 554 -20.61 13.42 -16.52
N GLY A 555 -20.50 14.55 -15.80
CA GLY A 555 -20.11 14.57 -14.38
C GLY A 555 -21.31 14.39 -13.45
N TRP A 556 -21.13 13.62 -12.41
CA TRP A 556 -22.12 13.37 -11.35
C TRP A 556 -21.47 13.52 -9.98
N LEU A 557 -22.19 14.12 -9.04
CA LEU A 557 -21.87 14.06 -7.63
C LEU A 557 -22.87 13.13 -6.95
N VAL A 558 -22.35 12.12 -6.25
CA VAL A 558 -23.15 11.16 -5.50
C VAL A 558 -22.75 11.25 -4.03
N ASN A 559 -23.72 11.62 -3.21
CA ASN A 559 -23.55 11.69 -1.76
C ASN A 559 -23.93 10.33 -1.17
N THR A 560 -22.95 9.65 -0.56
CA THR A 560 -23.15 8.30 -0.01
C THR A 560 -23.51 8.31 1.50
N GLY A 561 -23.64 9.50 2.10
CA GLY A 561 -24.11 9.67 3.48
C GLY A 561 -23.02 9.69 4.52
#